data_287bcb8b805501055cfdc8ddeace5185
#
_entry.id   287bcb8b805501055cfdc8ddeace5185
#
_cell.length_a   1.000
_cell.length_b   1.000
_cell.length_c   1.000
_cell.angle_alpha   90.00
_cell.angle_beta   90.00
_cell.angle_gamma   90.00
#
_symmetry.space_group_name_H-M   'P 1'
#
loop_
_entity.id
_entity.type
_entity.pdbx_description
1 polymer ?
#
loop_
_entity_poly.entity_id
_entity_poly.type
_entity_poly.pdbx_seq_one_letter_code
_entity_poly.pdbx_strand_id
1 'polypeptide(L)'
;MAKQVANETEKGYLANQKVSEEQIQEWVDTFNRQGYLFLKNILPPDWCAQLRAELDERLKDGEREDINANLRLRMRLFETSDANLRLFDMEPIVSLAEALVAKNCHVIHNNSFIVKPGGGITSWHQDDAPHYLVTNGRPPRNVRLPVLFFTANYYLTDVTRIEHGGTEVIPRSHLFGQACTPTLDGTPFEKKIKYNLGKAGSVVMFNNQVWHRGGPNQSDRTRYITQVTYGRRMIGHKYYPFMNYMMPEHVYRDADPRRKRLLGFLESGAYG
;
A
#
# COMPACT_ATOMS: atom_id res chain seq x y z
N MET A 1 12.46 -13.39 -21.39
CA MET A 1 11.02 -13.56 -21.06
C MET A 1 10.95 -13.84 -19.57
N ALA A 2 10.58 -12.85 -18.76
CA ALA A 2 10.38 -13.07 -17.34
C ALA A 2 9.06 -13.83 -17.17
N LYS A 3 9.11 -15.06 -16.66
CA LYS A 3 7.92 -15.77 -16.23
C LYS A 3 7.17 -14.89 -15.22
N GLN A 4 5.98 -14.48 -15.62
CA GLN A 4 4.99 -13.92 -14.72
C GLN A 4 4.70 -15.03 -13.70
N VAL A 5 5.07 -14.84 -12.45
CA VAL A 5 4.72 -15.76 -11.38
C VAL A 5 3.20 -15.63 -11.21
N ALA A 6 2.48 -16.40 -11.99
CA ALA A 6 1.06 -16.61 -11.85
C ALA A 6 0.89 -17.66 -10.74
N ASN A 7 0.70 -17.20 -9.50
CA ASN A 7 0.08 -18.04 -8.52
C ASN A 7 -1.44 -18.08 -8.82
N GLU A 8 -1.81 -18.82 -9.84
CA GLU A 8 -3.18 -19.30 -10.03
C GLU A 8 -3.39 -20.46 -9.05
N THR A 9 -3.53 -20.15 -7.79
CA THR A 9 -4.11 -21.11 -6.86
C THR A 9 -5.62 -21.05 -7.04
N GLU A 10 -6.20 -22.11 -7.56
CA GLU A 10 -7.64 -22.44 -7.46
C GLU A 10 -8.08 -22.64 -5.98
N LYS A 11 -7.30 -22.21 -5.01
CA LYS A 11 -7.50 -22.44 -3.59
C LYS A 11 -7.67 -21.12 -2.85
N GLY A 12 -8.92 -20.69 -2.72
CA GLY A 12 -9.34 -19.77 -1.66
C GLY A 12 -8.59 -18.42 -1.59
N TYR A 13 -9.00 -17.60 -0.63
CA TYR A 13 -8.36 -16.32 -0.32
C TYR A 13 -7.25 -16.54 0.71
N LEU A 14 -6.17 -15.76 0.65
CA LEU A 14 -5.00 -15.91 1.53
C LEU A 14 -5.13 -15.15 2.86
N ALA A 15 -6.16 -14.33 3.04
CA ALA A 15 -6.37 -13.62 4.31
C ALA A 15 -6.36 -14.58 5.51
N ASN A 16 -5.55 -14.27 6.52
CA ASN A 16 -5.34 -15.05 7.73
C ASN A 16 -4.76 -16.45 7.50
N GLN A 17 -4.17 -16.72 6.33
CA GLN A 17 -3.46 -17.96 6.06
C GLN A 17 -1.96 -17.73 6.16
N LYS A 18 -1.29 -18.58 6.92
CA LYS A 18 0.18 -18.62 6.90
C LYS A 18 0.66 -19.27 5.60
N VAL A 19 1.60 -18.65 4.94
CA VAL A 19 2.33 -19.21 3.79
C VAL A 19 3.70 -19.70 4.27
N SER A 20 4.38 -20.48 3.45
CA SER A 20 5.71 -21.00 3.80
C SER A 20 6.75 -19.86 3.84
N GLU A 21 7.85 -20.09 4.56
CA GLU A 21 8.98 -19.15 4.61
C GLU A 21 9.60 -18.96 3.23
N GLU A 22 9.65 -20.01 2.43
CA GLU A 22 10.15 -19.96 1.04
C GLU A 22 9.28 -19.02 0.19
N GLN A 23 7.95 -19.06 0.36
CA GLN A 23 7.04 -18.17 -0.36
C GLN A 23 7.22 -16.72 0.08
N ILE A 24 7.40 -16.46 1.38
CA ILE A 24 7.72 -15.12 1.88
C ILE A 24 9.03 -14.64 1.26
N GLN A 25 10.07 -15.49 1.25
CA GLN A 25 11.37 -15.11 0.68
C GLN A 25 11.30 -14.82 -0.82
N GLU A 26 10.54 -15.59 -1.59
CA GLU A 26 10.31 -15.34 -3.02
C GLU A 26 9.63 -13.98 -3.25
N TRP A 27 8.63 -13.64 -2.44
CA TRP A 27 7.97 -12.34 -2.49
C TRP A 27 8.90 -11.19 -2.10
N VAL A 28 9.71 -11.38 -1.06
CA VAL A 28 10.75 -10.42 -0.63
C VAL A 28 11.74 -10.15 -1.76
N ASP A 29 12.25 -11.20 -2.42
CA ASP A 29 13.21 -11.07 -3.52
C ASP A 29 12.59 -10.37 -4.73
N THR A 30 11.34 -10.70 -5.04
CA THR A 30 10.59 -10.04 -6.11
C THR A 30 10.37 -8.57 -5.80
N PHE A 31 9.92 -8.24 -4.58
CA PHE A 31 9.71 -6.88 -4.13
C PHE A 31 11.00 -6.05 -4.19
N ASN A 32 12.10 -6.57 -3.65
CA ASN A 32 13.40 -5.85 -3.68
C ASN A 32 13.93 -5.66 -5.11
N ARG A 33 13.69 -6.62 -6.00
CA ARG A 33 14.12 -6.54 -7.41
C ARG A 33 13.27 -5.59 -8.23
N GLN A 34 11.93 -5.61 -8.04
CA GLN A 34 10.98 -4.85 -8.86
C GLN A 34 10.55 -3.52 -8.20
N GLY A 35 10.69 -3.41 -6.88
CA GLY A 35 10.19 -2.31 -6.07
C GLY A 35 8.70 -2.42 -5.74
N TYR A 36 8.02 -3.45 -6.23
CA TYR A 36 6.61 -3.71 -5.96
C TYR A 36 6.28 -5.19 -6.06
N LEU A 37 5.13 -5.55 -5.52
CA LEU A 37 4.55 -6.89 -5.60
C LEU A 37 3.03 -6.75 -5.83
N PHE A 38 2.45 -7.58 -6.69
CA PHE A 38 1.02 -7.64 -6.90
C PHE A 38 0.51 -9.03 -6.58
N LEU A 39 -0.31 -9.15 -5.55
CA LEU A 39 -0.91 -10.40 -5.10
C LEU A 39 -2.42 -10.39 -5.34
N LYS A 40 -2.93 -11.46 -5.92
CA LYS A 40 -4.36 -11.67 -6.16
C LYS A 40 -4.98 -12.52 -5.05
N ASN A 41 -6.29 -12.44 -4.89
CA ASN A 41 -7.05 -13.28 -3.96
C ASN A 41 -6.54 -13.19 -2.50
N ILE A 42 -6.22 -12.01 -2.03
CA ILE A 42 -5.84 -11.78 -0.64
C ILE A 42 -7.10 -11.67 0.22
N LEU A 43 -7.94 -10.66 0.00
CA LEU A 43 -9.16 -10.48 0.80
C LEU A 43 -10.35 -11.21 0.17
N PRO A 44 -11.18 -11.88 0.97
CA PRO A 44 -12.43 -12.44 0.49
C PRO A 44 -13.47 -11.34 0.16
N PRO A 45 -14.46 -11.63 -0.69
CA PRO A 45 -15.44 -10.65 -1.16
C PRO A 45 -16.27 -10.00 -0.06
N ASP A 46 -16.62 -10.74 0.98
CA ASP A 46 -17.36 -10.27 2.16
C ASP A 46 -16.55 -9.24 2.95
N TRP A 47 -15.26 -9.47 3.15
CA TRP A 47 -14.40 -8.49 3.81
C TRP A 47 -14.26 -7.21 2.96
N CYS A 48 -14.09 -7.34 1.63
CA CYS A 48 -14.11 -6.19 0.74
C CYS A 48 -15.43 -5.41 0.79
N ALA A 49 -16.56 -6.10 0.90
CA ALA A 49 -17.89 -5.50 1.03
C ALA A 49 -18.02 -4.75 2.35
N GLN A 50 -17.59 -5.35 3.47
CA GLN A 50 -17.58 -4.72 4.78
C GLN A 50 -16.73 -3.44 4.78
N LEU A 51 -15.50 -3.50 4.26
CA LEU A 51 -14.61 -2.33 4.17
C LEU A 51 -15.22 -1.16 3.37
N ARG A 52 -15.94 -1.47 2.27
CA ARG A 52 -16.66 -0.44 1.51
C ARG A 52 -17.81 0.16 2.30
N ALA A 53 -18.63 -0.67 2.94
CA ALA A 53 -19.78 -0.22 3.69
C ALA A 53 -19.38 0.67 4.87
N GLU A 54 -18.33 0.28 5.62
CA GLU A 54 -17.81 1.07 6.73
C GLU A 54 -17.18 2.39 6.25
N LEU A 55 -16.53 2.41 5.08
CA LEU A 55 -16.02 3.65 4.50
C LEU A 55 -17.16 4.58 4.05
N ASP A 56 -18.20 4.05 3.41
CA ASP A 56 -19.36 4.84 2.99
C ASP A 56 -20.10 5.43 4.21
N GLU A 57 -20.22 4.68 5.29
CA GLU A 57 -20.84 5.14 6.54
C GLU A 57 -20.07 6.30 7.15
N ARG A 58 -18.76 6.16 7.28
CA ARG A 58 -17.90 7.20 7.87
C ARG A 58 -17.85 8.50 7.07
N LEU A 59 -18.06 8.43 5.76
CA LEU A 59 -18.11 9.63 4.91
C LEU A 59 -19.40 10.42 5.07
N LYS A 60 -20.43 9.87 5.72
CA LYS A 60 -21.69 10.60 6.06
C LYS A 60 -21.46 11.54 7.25
N ASP A 61 -20.57 11.24 8.17
CA ASP A 61 -20.36 11.96 9.44
C ASP A 61 -19.69 13.33 9.30
N GLY A 62 -19.50 13.85 8.10
CA GLY A 62 -19.01 15.21 7.86
C GLY A 62 -17.50 15.43 7.99
N GLU A 63 -16.74 14.51 8.55
CA GLU A 63 -15.26 14.56 8.57
C GLU A 63 -14.71 14.11 7.22
N ARG A 64 -14.75 14.99 6.24
CA ARG A 64 -14.32 14.72 4.88
C ARG A 64 -12.98 15.38 4.60
N GLU A 65 -12.04 14.62 4.07
CA GLU A 65 -10.96 15.17 3.24
C GLU A 65 -11.34 14.91 1.77
N ASP A 66 -12.13 15.80 1.22
CA ASP A 66 -12.39 15.80 -0.22
C ASP A 66 -11.16 16.41 -0.90
N ILE A 67 -10.32 15.57 -1.51
CA ILE A 67 -9.17 16.04 -2.32
C ILE A 67 -9.70 16.80 -3.52
N ASN A 68 -10.79 16.32 -4.12
CA ASN A 68 -11.56 17.01 -5.16
C ASN A 68 -12.96 16.37 -5.29
N ALA A 69 -13.79 16.88 -6.19
CA ALA A 69 -15.17 16.41 -6.39
C ALA A 69 -15.30 14.90 -6.66
N ASN A 70 -14.25 14.28 -7.25
CA ASN A 70 -14.26 12.89 -7.68
C ASN A 70 -13.32 11.99 -6.86
N LEU A 71 -12.63 12.53 -5.85
CA LEU A 71 -11.70 11.80 -5.00
C LEU A 71 -11.90 12.17 -3.55
N ARG A 72 -12.38 11.23 -2.76
CA ARG A 72 -12.59 11.36 -1.32
C ARG A 72 -11.62 10.47 -0.58
N LEU A 73 -11.10 10.98 0.54
CA LEU A 73 -10.16 10.31 1.41
C LEU A 73 -10.70 10.25 2.83
N ARG A 74 -10.45 9.12 3.51
CA ARG A 74 -10.57 8.99 4.95
C ARG A 74 -9.29 8.43 5.53
N MET A 75 -8.67 9.16 6.44
CA MET A 75 -7.53 8.70 7.22
C MET A 75 -7.99 8.00 8.49
N ARG A 76 -7.16 7.09 8.99
CA ARG A 76 -7.34 6.44 10.30
C ARG A 76 -8.70 5.72 10.45
N LEU A 77 -9.18 5.12 9.36
CA LEU A 77 -10.45 4.41 9.40
C LEU A 77 -10.42 3.23 10.41
N PHE A 78 -9.24 2.73 10.75
CA PHE A 78 -9.04 1.68 11.75
C PHE A 78 -9.56 2.06 13.15
N GLU A 79 -9.68 3.34 13.47
CA GLU A 79 -10.19 3.80 14.78
C GLU A 79 -11.68 3.49 14.97
N THR A 80 -12.40 3.27 13.90
CA THR A 80 -13.85 3.08 13.90
C THR A 80 -14.31 1.95 13.00
N SER A 81 -13.37 1.25 12.36
CA SER A 81 -13.57 0.12 11.48
C SER A 81 -12.70 -1.04 11.94
N ASP A 82 -13.32 -2.03 12.58
CA ASP A 82 -12.64 -3.26 12.95
C ASP A 82 -12.11 -4.01 11.73
N ALA A 83 -12.83 -3.94 10.60
CA ALA A 83 -12.37 -4.52 9.34
C ALA A 83 -11.06 -3.89 8.84
N ASN A 84 -10.87 -2.57 9.01
CA ASN A 84 -9.61 -1.89 8.69
C ASN A 84 -8.52 -2.22 9.72
N LEU A 85 -8.84 -2.25 11.00
CA LEU A 85 -7.87 -2.59 12.05
C LEU A 85 -7.29 -3.99 11.86
N ARG A 86 -8.11 -4.97 11.46
CA ARG A 86 -7.66 -6.35 11.17
C ARG A 86 -6.70 -6.45 9.99
N LEU A 87 -6.61 -5.47 9.10
CA LEU A 87 -5.63 -5.47 8.01
C LEU A 87 -4.20 -5.28 8.53
N PHE A 88 -4.00 -4.72 9.73
CA PHE A 88 -2.67 -4.38 10.22
C PHE A 88 -1.82 -5.62 10.50
N ASP A 89 -2.42 -6.65 11.06
CA ASP A 89 -1.75 -7.91 11.41
C ASP A 89 -2.25 -9.12 10.62
N MET A 90 -2.93 -8.86 9.49
CA MET A 90 -3.43 -9.92 8.62
C MET A 90 -2.29 -10.70 7.94
N GLU A 91 -2.26 -12.00 8.17
CA GLU A 91 -1.39 -12.90 7.39
C GLU A 91 -1.89 -13.04 5.93
N PRO A 92 -1.00 -13.20 4.95
CA PRO A 92 0.46 -13.25 5.04
C PRO A 92 1.14 -11.87 4.93
N ILE A 93 0.35 -10.78 4.84
CA ILE A 93 0.87 -9.44 4.56
C ILE A 93 1.75 -8.92 5.70
N VAL A 94 1.36 -9.17 6.94
CA VAL A 94 2.14 -8.72 8.10
C VAL A 94 3.47 -9.47 8.22
N SER A 95 3.52 -10.77 7.96
CA SER A 95 4.78 -11.54 7.90
C SER A 95 5.69 -11.04 6.79
N LEU A 96 5.12 -10.70 5.63
CA LEU A 96 5.88 -10.09 4.54
C LEU A 96 6.37 -8.67 4.92
N ALA A 97 5.58 -7.88 5.64
CA ALA A 97 6.00 -6.57 6.13
C ALA A 97 7.19 -6.67 7.10
N GLU A 98 7.14 -7.62 8.03
CA GLU A 98 8.23 -7.90 8.96
C GLU A 98 9.52 -8.35 8.25
N ALA A 99 9.39 -9.13 7.17
CA ALA A 99 10.54 -9.57 6.37
C ALA A 99 11.12 -8.46 5.47
N LEU A 100 10.28 -7.56 4.94
CA LEU A 100 10.69 -6.47 4.06
C LEU A 100 11.29 -5.29 4.83
N VAL A 101 10.65 -4.88 5.90
CA VAL A 101 10.99 -3.65 6.64
C VAL A 101 11.89 -3.97 7.83
N ALA A 102 11.33 -4.62 8.84
CA ALA A 102 12.00 -5.15 10.02
C ALA A 102 10.97 -5.86 10.91
N LYS A 103 11.42 -6.78 11.78
CA LYS A 103 10.55 -7.45 12.76
C LYS A 103 9.82 -6.48 13.69
N ASN A 104 10.41 -5.31 13.95
CA ASN A 104 9.85 -4.24 14.78
C ASN A 104 9.19 -3.13 13.94
N CYS A 105 8.75 -3.41 12.71
CA CYS A 105 7.98 -2.47 11.92
C CYS A 105 6.64 -2.14 12.57
N HIS A 106 6.12 -0.97 12.24
CA HIS A 106 4.80 -0.53 12.68
C HIS A 106 3.98 0.07 11.53
N VAL A 107 2.69 0.26 11.73
CA VAL A 107 1.83 0.93 10.74
C VAL A 107 1.96 2.44 10.95
N ILE A 108 2.39 3.14 9.91
CA ILE A 108 2.58 4.59 9.94
C ILE A 108 1.43 5.35 9.30
N HIS A 109 0.59 4.67 8.51
CA HIS A 109 -0.49 5.30 7.78
C HIS A 109 -1.60 4.29 7.43
N ASN A 110 -2.85 4.73 7.51
CA ASN A 110 -4.02 4.01 7.03
C ASN A 110 -4.97 5.00 6.36
N ASN A 111 -5.16 4.82 5.06
CA ASN A 111 -6.03 5.64 4.22
C ASN A 111 -7.06 4.77 3.50
N SER A 112 -8.22 5.34 3.28
CA SER A 112 -9.23 4.72 2.41
C SER A 112 -9.76 5.77 1.43
N PHE A 113 -9.97 5.35 0.18
CA PHE A 113 -10.32 6.24 -0.92
C PHE A 113 -11.60 5.78 -1.60
N ILE A 114 -12.44 6.76 -1.94
CA ILE A 114 -13.51 6.61 -2.91
C ILE A 114 -13.14 7.45 -4.14
N VAL A 115 -13.01 6.77 -5.27
CA VAL A 115 -12.61 7.36 -6.55
C VAL A 115 -13.75 7.23 -7.53
N LYS A 116 -14.48 8.30 -7.76
CA LYS A 116 -15.59 8.37 -8.72
C LYS A 116 -15.08 8.43 -10.16
N PRO A 117 -15.95 8.25 -11.16
CA PRO A 117 -15.62 8.53 -12.56
C PRO A 117 -14.92 9.88 -12.74
N GLY A 118 -13.82 9.91 -13.49
CA GLY A 118 -12.97 11.09 -13.68
C GLY A 118 -12.00 11.40 -12.54
N GLY A 119 -12.04 10.65 -11.42
CA GLY A 119 -11.13 10.82 -10.29
C GLY A 119 -9.83 10.02 -10.43
N GLY A 120 -8.87 10.31 -9.53
CA GLY A 120 -7.60 9.58 -9.42
C GLY A 120 -6.48 10.47 -8.87
N ILE A 121 -5.43 9.86 -8.38
CA ILE A 121 -4.15 10.53 -8.08
C ILE A 121 -3.26 10.34 -9.30
N THR A 122 -3.49 11.13 -10.34
CA THR A 122 -3.00 10.86 -11.70
C THR A 122 -1.57 11.34 -11.96
N SER A 123 -1.04 12.23 -11.14
CA SER A 123 0.36 12.64 -11.24
C SER A 123 1.29 11.53 -10.79
N TRP A 124 2.32 11.25 -11.59
CA TRP A 124 3.38 10.33 -11.20
C TRP A 124 4.20 10.90 -10.05
N HIS A 125 4.49 10.08 -9.06
CA HIS A 125 5.23 10.47 -7.87
C HIS A 125 5.94 9.29 -7.22
N GLN A 126 6.75 9.59 -6.25
CA GLN A 126 7.24 8.70 -5.19
C GLN A 126 6.83 9.31 -3.85
N ASP A 127 6.63 8.50 -2.83
CA ASP A 127 6.02 8.95 -1.56
C ASP A 127 6.93 9.81 -0.68
N ASP A 128 8.16 10.06 -1.10
CA ASP A 128 9.14 10.88 -0.37
C ASP A 128 10.20 11.37 -1.36
N ALA A 129 11.07 12.28 -0.92
CA ALA A 129 12.26 12.65 -1.68
C ALA A 129 13.11 11.40 -1.99
N PRO A 130 13.90 11.40 -3.08
CA PRO A 130 14.79 10.29 -3.35
C PRO A 130 15.72 9.99 -2.18
N HIS A 131 15.77 8.73 -1.74
CA HIS A 131 16.66 8.31 -0.65
C HIS A 131 18.13 8.33 -1.04
N TYR A 132 18.43 8.37 -2.32
CA TYR A 132 19.76 8.60 -2.87
C TYR A 132 19.65 9.22 -4.26
N LEU A 133 20.71 9.87 -4.69
CA LEU A 133 20.82 10.46 -6.02
C LEU A 133 22.05 9.92 -6.73
N VAL A 134 21.91 9.62 -8.01
CA VAL A 134 23.03 9.33 -8.88
C VAL A 134 23.49 10.65 -9.49
N THR A 135 24.59 11.17 -8.99
CA THR A 135 25.14 12.46 -9.44
C THR A 135 26.07 12.32 -10.65
N ASN A 136 26.72 11.17 -10.80
CA ASN A 136 27.64 10.88 -11.89
C ASN A 136 27.47 9.44 -12.37
N GLY A 137 27.35 9.24 -13.68
CA GLY A 137 27.36 7.92 -14.28
C GLY A 137 26.00 7.21 -14.26
N ARG A 138 26.01 5.89 -14.06
CA ARG A 138 24.82 5.02 -14.11
C ARG A 138 24.39 4.60 -12.70
N PRO A 139 23.09 4.36 -12.50
CA PRO A 139 22.60 3.77 -11.25
C PRO A 139 23.37 2.50 -10.89
N PRO A 140 23.65 2.27 -9.60
CA PRO A 140 24.39 1.09 -9.17
C PRO A 140 23.64 -0.19 -9.57
N ARG A 141 24.41 -1.21 -9.96
CA ARG A 141 23.89 -2.54 -10.24
C ARG A 141 24.10 -3.42 -9.01
N ASN A 142 23.27 -4.44 -8.85
CA ASN A 142 23.41 -5.43 -7.76
C ASN A 142 23.38 -4.80 -6.36
N VAL A 143 22.55 -3.80 -6.17
CA VAL A 143 22.30 -3.16 -4.88
C VAL A 143 20.91 -3.51 -4.39
N ARG A 144 20.79 -3.77 -3.09
CA ARG A 144 19.54 -3.88 -2.36
C ARG A 144 19.43 -2.70 -1.43
N LEU A 145 18.48 -1.83 -1.69
CA LEU A 145 18.19 -0.68 -0.84
C LEU A 145 17.34 -1.11 0.35
N PRO A 146 17.57 -0.54 1.54
CA PRO A 146 16.68 -0.78 2.67
C PRO A 146 15.28 -0.25 2.37
N VAL A 147 14.26 -1.04 2.69
CA VAL A 147 12.87 -0.60 2.66
C VAL A 147 12.62 0.20 3.93
N LEU A 148 12.47 1.52 3.83
CA LEU A 148 12.14 2.37 4.97
C LEU A 148 10.66 2.27 5.31
N PHE A 149 9.82 2.32 4.29
CA PHE A 149 8.40 2.01 4.38
C PHE A 149 7.86 1.58 3.02
N PHE A 150 6.73 0.90 3.04
CA PHE A 150 5.98 0.53 1.84
C PHE A 150 4.48 0.57 2.11
N THR A 151 3.71 0.72 1.06
CA THR A 151 2.25 0.75 1.11
C THR A 151 1.66 -0.53 0.54
N ALA A 152 0.74 -1.16 1.27
CA ALA A 152 -0.14 -2.22 0.79
C ALA A 152 -1.49 -1.59 0.41
N ASN A 153 -1.80 -1.60 -0.89
CA ASN A 153 -2.95 -0.94 -1.50
C ASN A 153 -3.97 -2.01 -1.92
N TYR A 154 -5.03 -2.20 -1.13
CA TYR A 154 -6.05 -3.22 -1.33
C TYR A 154 -7.16 -2.71 -2.24
N TYR A 155 -7.45 -3.43 -3.33
CA TYR A 155 -8.59 -3.17 -4.18
C TYR A 155 -9.86 -3.72 -3.53
N LEU A 156 -10.80 -2.84 -3.23
CA LEU A 156 -12.09 -3.23 -2.67
C LEU A 156 -13.17 -3.39 -3.75
N THR A 157 -12.85 -3.00 -4.98
CA THR A 157 -13.65 -3.17 -6.20
C THR A 157 -12.79 -3.76 -7.30
N ASP A 158 -13.40 -4.36 -8.31
CA ASP A 158 -12.69 -4.90 -9.45
C ASP A 158 -11.96 -3.82 -10.25
N VAL A 159 -10.68 -4.06 -10.51
CA VAL A 159 -9.81 -3.26 -11.38
C VAL A 159 -9.26 -4.20 -12.46
N THR A 160 -10.13 -4.66 -13.36
CA THR A 160 -9.80 -5.67 -14.37
C THR A 160 -9.46 -5.09 -15.74
N ARG A 161 -9.62 -3.78 -15.91
CA ARG A 161 -9.27 -3.04 -17.12
C ARG A 161 -8.55 -1.73 -16.74
N ILE A 162 -7.78 -1.19 -17.68
CA ILE A 162 -7.01 0.05 -17.46
C ILE A 162 -7.94 1.21 -17.08
N GLU A 163 -9.09 1.30 -17.73
CA GLU A 163 -10.08 2.35 -17.50
C GLU A 163 -10.65 2.36 -16.09
N HIS A 164 -10.53 1.26 -15.34
CA HIS A 164 -10.89 1.22 -13.93
C HIS A 164 -9.89 1.98 -13.02
N GLY A 165 -8.76 2.41 -13.59
CA GLY A 165 -7.80 3.30 -12.92
C GLY A 165 -7.04 2.65 -11.76
N GLY A 166 -6.47 1.46 -11.95
CA GLY A 166 -5.69 0.77 -10.92
C GLY A 166 -4.40 1.49 -10.55
N THR A 167 -3.70 0.95 -9.55
CA THR A 167 -2.36 1.43 -9.21
C THR A 167 -1.38 1.09 -10.33
N GLU A 168 -0.76 2.10 -10.90
CA GLU A 168 0.25 1.98 -11.94
C GLU A 168 1.63 2.21 -11.33
N VAL A 169 2.63 1.47 -11.79
CA VAL A 169 4.00 1.56 -11.30
C VAL A 169 5.01 1.51 -12.44
N ILE A 170 6.19 2.10 -12.22
CA ILE A 170 7.37 1.88 -13.06
C ILE A 170 8.27 0.87 -12.33
N PRO A 171 8.33 -0.39 -12.77
CA PRO A 171 9.17 -1.40 -12.14
C PRO A 171 10.62 -0.94 -12.07
N ARG A 172 11.28 -1.20 -10.92
CA ARG A 172 12.69 -0.87 -10.64
C ARG A 172 13.03 0.61 -10.51
N SER A 173 12.04 1.52 -10.57
CA SER A 173 12.30 2.96 -10.47
C SER A 173 12.88 3.40 -9.11
N HIS A 174 12.63 2.63 -8.03
CA HIS A 174 13.27 2.83 -6.73
C HIS A 174 14.82 2.73 -6.78
N LEU A 175 15.36 2.16 -7.87
CA LEU A 175 16.80 2.04 -8.11
C LEU A 175 17.35 3.08 -9.10
N PHE A 176 16.55 4.06 -9.53
CA PHE A 176 17.00 5.02 -10.54
C PHE A 176 17.88 6.13 -9.96
N GLY A 177 17.79 6.41 -8.66
CA GLY A 177 18.57 7.47 -8.01
C GLY A 177 18.27 8.86 -8.56
N GLN A 178 17.00 9.09 -8.91
CA GLN A 178 16.50 10.39 -9.39
C GLN A 178 15.05 10.60 -8.96
N ALA A 179 14.63 11.86 -8.88
CA ALA A 179 13.26 12.20 -8.58
C ALA A 179 12.30 11.79 -9.70
N CYS A 180 11.08 11.40 -9.31
CA CYS A 180 10.00 11.17 -10.26
C CYS A 180 9.52 12.50 -10.86
N THR A 181 9.20 12.50 -12.15
CA THR A 181 8.54 13.63 -12.80
C THR A 181 7.03 13.45 -12.77
N PRO A 182 6.23 14.53 -12.65
CA PRO A 182 4.77 14.43 -12.55
C PRO A 182 4.09 13.80 -13.76
N THR A 183 4.73 13.85 -14.93
CA THR A 183 4.30 13.18 -16.17
C THR A 183 5.41 12.34 -16.76
N LEU A 184 5.04 11.22 -17.38
CA LEU A 184 5.97 10.36 -18.11
C LEU A 184 5.71 10.38 -19.60
N ASP A 185 4.76 11.21 -20.06
CA ASP A 185 4.39 11.31 -21.47
C ASP A 185 5.59 11.74 -22.33
N GLY A 186 5.81 11.03 -23.43
CA GLY A 186 6.96 11.25 -24.31
C GLY A 186 8.30 10.79 -23.75
N THR A 187 8.37 10.29 -22.54
CA THR A 187 9.60 9.74 -21.95
C THR A 187 9.77 8.24 -22.26
N PRO A 188 11.01 7.70 -22.19
CA PRO A 188 11.22 6.24 -22.31
C PRO A 188 10.54 5.41 -21.23
N PHE A 189 10.08 6.05 -20.16
CA PHE A 189 9.40 5.38 -19.04
C PHE A 189 7.94 5.08 -19.33
N GLU A 190 7.28 5.83 -20.22
CA GLU A 190 5.90 5.61 -20.62
C GLU A 190 5.65 4.16 -21.07
N LYS A 191 6.55 3.60 -21.87
CA LYS A 191 6.49 2.20 -22.34
C LYS A 191 6.77 1.15 -21.25
N LYS A 192 7.19 1.59 -20.06
CA LYS A 192 7.51 0.71 -18.91
C LYS A 192 6.40 0.68 -17.87
N ILE A 193 5.32 1.42 -18.07
CA ILE A 193 4.19 1.44 -17.16
C ILE A 193 3.64 0.03 -16.98
N LYS A 194 3.54 -0.40 -15.73
CA LYS A 194 2.90 -1.64 -15.35
C LYS A 194 1.54 -1.34 -14.74
N TYR A 195 0.51 -1.84 -15.37
CA TYR A 195 -0.87 -1.79 -14.91
C TYR A 195 -1.14 -3.00 -14.03
N ASN A 196 -1.51 -2.78 -12.76
CA ASN A 196 -1.82 -3.86 -11.82
C ASN A 196 -3.32 -4.15 -11.87
N LEU A 197 -3.72 -5.09 -12.72
CA LEU A 197 -5.12 -5.43 -12.97
C LEU A 197 -5.53 -6.68 -12.20
N GLY A 198 -6.57 -6.57 -11.37
CA GLY A 198 -7.08 -7.67 -10.56
C GLY A 198 -8.51 -7.44 -10.07
N LYS A 199 -9.11 -8.51 -9.54
CA LYS A 199 -10.42 -8.45 -8.89
C LYS A 199 -10.31 -7.80 -7.52
N ALA A 200 -11.46 -7.42 -6.94
CA ALA A 200 -11.55 -7.05 -5.53
C ALA A 200 -10.86 -8.12 -4.66
N GLY A 201 -10.18 -7.67 -3.61
CA GLY A 201 -9.34 -8.53 -2.78
C GLY A 201 -7.90 -8.67 -3.24
N SER A 202 -7.52 -8.13 -4.40
CA SER A 202 -6.10 -8.02 -4.81
C SER A 202 -5.40 -6.90 -4.04
N VAL A 203 -4.08 -7.05 -3.83
CA VAL A 203 -3.24 -6.04 -3.19
C VAL A 203 -2.03 -5.71 -4.05
N VAL A 204 -1.78 -4.41 -4.23
CA VAL A 204 -0.52 -3.88 -4.79
C VAL A 204 0.32 -3.37 -3.63
N MET A 205 1.47 -3.96 -3.43
CA MET A 205 2.45 -3.53 -2.44
C MET A 205 3.59 -2.84 -3.16
N PHE A 206 3.95 -1.62 -2.76
CA PHE A 206 5.01 -0.88 -3.43
C PHE A 206 5.90 -0.13 -2.43
N ASN A 207 7.19 -0.17 -2.72
CA ASN A 207 8.20 0.62 -2.01
C ASN A 207 7.91 2.11 -2.23
N ASN A 208 8.03 2.91 -1.18
CA ASN A 208 7.81 4.36 -1.23
C ASN A 208 8.64 5.09 -2.30
N GLN A 209 9.76 4.50 -2.74
CA GLN A 209 10.62 5.06 -3.78
C GLN A 209 10.26 4.61 -5.20
N VAL A 210 9.31 3.68 -5.37
CA VAL A 210 8.81 3.32 -6.70
C VAL A 210 7.96 4.46 -7.26
N TRP A 211 8.23 4.83 -8.51
CA TRP A 211 7.38 5.76 -9.23
C TRP A 211 6.04 5.12 -9.49
N HIS A 212 4.99 5.74 -8.99
CA HIS A 212 3.64 5.22 -9.09
C HIS A 212 2.61 6.33 -9.20
N ARG A 213 1.38 5.91 -9.53
CA ARG A 213 0.19 6.76 -9.47
C ARG A 213 -1.07 5.92 -9.29
N GLY A 214 -2.13 6.55 -8.85
CA GLY A 214 -3.48 6.00 -9.02
C GLY A 214 -3.97 6.37 -10.41
N GLY A 215 -4.09 5.39 -11.31
CA GLY A 215 -4.58 5.62 -12.66
C GLY A 215 -5.94 6.36 -12.67
N PRO A 216 -6.23 7.15 -13.71
CA PRO A 216 -7.52 7.82 -13.84
C PRO A 216 -8.66 6.80 -13.95
N ASN A 217 -9.72 7.00 -13.17
CA ASN A 217 -10.92 6.21 -13.30
C ASN A 217 -11.75 6.76 -14.47
N GLN A 218 -11.59 6.17 -15.63
CA GLN A 218 -12.31 6.53 -16.85
C GLN A 218 -13.57 5.68 -17.08
N SER A 219 -13.90 4.80 -16.11
CA SER A 219 -15.10 3.99 -16.14
C SER A 219 -16.29 4.74 -15.53
N ASP A 220 -17.49 4.17 -15.67
CA ASP A 220 -18.72 4.62 -15.05
C ASP A 220 -18.89 4.14 -13.59
N ARG A 221 -17.90 3.44 -13.04
CA ARG A 221 -17.95 2.77 -11.74
C ARG A 221 -17.13 3.51 -10.69
N THR A 222 -17.62 3.54 -9.46
CA THR A 222 -16.84 4.00 -8.33
C THR A 222 -15.81 2.95 -7.92
N ARG A 223 -14.55 3.34 -7.76
CA ARG A 223 -13.46 2.52 -7.27
C ARG A 223 -13.23 2.78 -5.78
N TYR A 224 -13.08 1.71 -5.00
CA TYR A 224 -12.77 1.75 -3.57
C TYR A 224 -11.42 1.11 -3.32
N ILE A 225 -10.62 1.75 -2.48
CA ILE A 225 -9.28 1.29 -2.08
C ILE A 225 -9.12 1.54 -0.59
N THR A 226 -8.43 0.65 0.12
CA THR A 226 -7.87 0.92 1.45
C THR A 226 -6.38 0.64 1.45
N GLN A 227 -5.63 1.41 2.23
CA GLN A 227 -4.18 1.34 2.31
C GLN A 227 -3.73 1.12 3.74
N VAL A 228 -2.71 0.28 3.91
CA VAL A 228 -1.93 0.14 5.13
C VAL A 228 -0.47 0.36 4.77
N THR A 229 0.19 1.31 5.41
CA THR A 229 1.61 1.60 5.19
C THR A 229 2.43 1.16 6.39
N TYR A 230 3.36 0.24 6.14
CA TYR A 230 4.28 -0.28 7.15
C TYR A 230 5.62 0.43 7.04
N GLY A 231 6.12 0.90 8.18
CA GLY A 231 7.38 1.64 8.26
C GLY A 231 8.35 1.08 9.28
N ARG A 232 9.62 1.43 9.11
CA ARG A 232 10.64 1.18 10.13
C ARG A 232 10.30 1.98 11.39
N ARG A 233 10.75 1.48 12.52
CA ARG A 233 10.57 2.09 13.83
C ARG A 233 10.88 3.60 13.87
N MET A 234 11.91 4.05 13.15
CA MET A 234 12.32 5.46 13.10
C MET A 234 11.44 6.36 12.25
N ILE A 235 10.50 5.78 11.49
CA ILE A 235 9.57 6.54 10.65
C ILE A 235 8.34 6.91 11.47
N GLY A 236 8.06 8.20 11.56
CA GLY A 236 6.91 8.70 12.30
C GLY A 236 5.56 8.37 11.66
N HIS A 237 4.50 8.40 12.46
CA HIS A 237 3.13 8.29 11.95
C HIS A 237 2.79 9.50 11.07
N LYS A 238 2.07 9.25 9.97
CA LYS A 238 1.58 10.29 9.06
C LYS A 238 0.20 10.85 9.46
N TYR A 239 -0.12 10.84 10.74
CA TYR A 239 -1.39 11.39 11.25
C TYR A 239 -1.21 12.86 11.62
N TYR A 240 -2.11 13.70 11.12
CA TYR A 240 -2.07 15.13 11.44
C TYR A 240 -3.31 15.53 12.26
N PRO A 241 -3.15 16.39 13.26
CA PRO A 241 -1.90 16.93 13.79
C PRO A 241 -1.20 15.89 14.69
N PHE A 242 0.01 15.52 14.33
CA PHE A 242 0.80 14.49 14.98
C PHE A 242 0.98 14.73 16.50
N MET A 243 1.25 15.96 16.89
CA MET A 243 1.53 16.34 18.30
C MET A 243 0.32 16.18 19.23
N ASN A 244 -0.89 16.29 18.68
CA ASN A 244 -2.12 16.27 19.47
C ASN A 244 -2.94 14.98 19.26
N TYR A 245 -2.38 14.02 18.53
CA TYR A 245 -3.06 12.78 18.29
C TYR A 245 -3.04 11.87 19.52
N MET A 246 -4.21 11.42 19.93
CA MET A 246 -4.40 10.36 20.93
C MET A 246 -5.22 9.24 20.31
N MET A 247 -4.64 8.05 20.23
CA MET A 247 -5.35 6.88 19.73
C MET A 247 -6.48 6.50 20.69
N PRO A 248 -7.71 6.26 20.22
CA PRO A 248 -8.80 5.80 21.06
C PRO A 248 -8.45 4.50 21.79
N GLU A 249 -8.74 4.43 23.09
CA GLU A 249 -8.32 3.31 23.93
C GLU A 249 -8.87 1.95 23.47
N HIS A 250 -10.09 1.93 22.93
CA HIS A 250 -10.71 0.69 22.45
C HIS A 250 -9.93 0.04 21.29
N VAL A 251 -9.09 0.79 20.56
CA VAL A 251 -8.27 0.26 19.47
C VAL A 251 -7.14 -0.65 19.99
N TYR A 252 -6.57 -0.34 21.14
CA TYR A 252 -5.37 -1.02 21.65
C TYR A 252 -5.54 -1.74 23.00
N ARG A 253 -6.61 -1.48 23.75
CA ARG A 253 -6.80 -2.04 25.11
C ARG A 253 -6.60 -3.56 25.13
N ASP A 254 -7.27 -4.27 24.26
CA ASP A 254 -7.29 -5.75 24.20
C ASP A 254 -6.41 -6.30 23.08
N ALA A 255 -5.56 -5.45 22.47
CA ALA A 255 -4.68 -5.87 21.40
C ALA A 255 -3.55 -6.77 21.93
N ASP A 256 -3.22 -7.81 21.19
CA ASP A 256 -2.07 -8.67 21.45
C ASP A 256 -0.74 -7.89 21.23
N PRO A 257 0.41 -8.44 21.66
CA PRO A 257 1.69 -7.73 21.55
C PRO A 257 2.07 -7.34 20.09
N ARG A 258 1.74 -8.18 19.09
CA ARG A 258 2.03 -7.87 17.69
C ARG A 258 1.20 -6.68 17.21
N ARG A 259 -0.10 -6.69 17.48
CA ARG A 259 -1.00 -5.59 17.13
C ARG A 259 -0.62 -4.31 17.87
N LYS A 260 -0.30 -4.37 19.17
CA LYS A 260 0.20 -3.22 19.94
C LYS A 260 1.43 -2.60 19.28
N ARG A 261 2.42 -3.42 18.90
CA ARG A 261 3.60 -2.96 18.19
C ARG A 261 3.23 -2.28 16.86
N LEU A 262 2.35 -2.90 16.06
CA LEU A 262 1.90 -2.35 14.78
C LEU A 262 1.14 -1.02 14.95
N LEU A 263 0.45 -0.83 16.07
CA LEU A 263 -0.18 0.43 16.45
C LEU A 263 0.81 1.50 16.95
N GLY A 264 2.09 1.17 17.10
CA GLY A 264 3.13 2.12 17.49
C GLY A 264 3.57 2.04 18.95
N PHE A 265 3.08 1.07 19.74
CA PHE A 265 3.60 0.79 21.08
C PHE A 265 4.92 0.02 20.96
N LEU A 266 5.99 0.75 20.63
CA LEU A 266 7.30 0.20 20.33
C LEU A 266 8.10 -0.03 21.62
N GLU A 267 8.60 -1.26 21.79
CA GLU A 267 9.48 -1.59 22.91
C GLU A 267 10.80 -0.83 22.85
N SER A 268 11.46 -0.69 24.00
CA SER A 268 12.83 -0.13 24.12
C SER A 268 13.01 1.34 23.75
N GLY A 269 11.93 2.13 23.64
CA GLY A 269 12.00 3.58 23.41
C GLY A 269 12.68 3.94 22.07
N ALA A 270 13.34 5.09 22.01
CA ALA A 270 13.89 5.65 20.78
C ALA A 270 15.16 4.94 20.27
N TYR A 271 15.81 4.15 21.07
CA TYR A 271 17.16 3.61 20.79
C TYR A 271 17.19 2.14 20.29
N GLY A 272 16.04 1.55 20.02
CA GLY A 272 15.97 0.19 19.44
C GLY A 272 15.80 -0.94 20.43
#